data_643cb1b0612164bfd6c68070ab3b62cf
#
_entry.id   643cb1b0612164bfd6c68070ab3b62cf
#
_cell.length_a   1.000
_cell.length_b   1.000
_cell.length_c   1.000
_cell.angle_alpha   90.00
_cell.angle_beta   90.00
_cell.angle_gamma   90.00
#
_symmetry.space_group_name_H-M   'P 1'
#
loop_
_entity.id
_entity.type
_entity.pdbx_description
1 polymer ?
#
loop_
_entity_poly.entity_id
_entity_poly.type
_entity_poly.pdbx_seq_one_letter_code
_entity_poly.pdbx_strand_id
1 'polypeptide(L)'
;GYDVSGEADQVSGIAFSSDGLKMFVLDFKTNNKTVSEYNLSCGFGVINCIDPTANKDDVASIETQSESAKKLIQHTTYPVINRMQWLRRNNSRGNLTNQNIKFQFNNEILNSLSKTLLPVYLSNYNSSNTDNENSSWSLWSEGTISVGRIGDTSVSSSKDINTSAITLGADKRGKDNIMRGIALRFGSDDVDVGDLGSALNMSTFGLTFYETKPKGEERFTDHLLGLSFINSDLINNSGSTSTNGKRSGEQIYGSFSLRDTLSKNNLNFTPKIKIDYGVTHFAEYTETGATGLNLKFKDQYIGNFITSVGANIDKKFDLKNKTFLPYFDFNYSADMSPSTKQKFSYSSSGDKYTLDNINNATHSVHTGIGFDLITDSGFNLMTKYTRDQTTEGSYNDNFVIAGDYRASYNSTYALSVHETSTEIAYKSKHNNLNVDVTSNLDFFADDPEYGIYLKVYSLK
;
A
#
# COMPACT_ATOMS: atom_id res chain seq x y z
N GLY A 1 21.08 -24.89 -21.15
CA GLY A 1 21.97 -25.75 -21.97
C GLY A 1 21.49 -25.78 -23.39
N TYR A 2 22.42 -25.77 -24.35
CA TYR A 2 22.10 -25.96 -25.77
C TYR A 2 21.84 -27.44 -26.02
N ASP A 3 20.68 -27.77 -26.57
CA ASP A 3 20.36 -29.14 -27.00
C ASP A 3 20.86 -29.35 -28.44
N VAL A 4 21.85 -30.19 -28.62
CA VAL A 4 22.43 -30.55 -29.91
C VAL A 4 22.09 -32.00 -30.33
N SER A 5 21.22 -32.68 -29.58
CA SER A 5 20.87 -34.09 -29.76
C SER A 5 20.21 -34.42 -31.09
N GLY A 6 19.57 -33.42 -31.73
CA GLY A 6 18.94 -33.58 -33.05
C GLY A 6 19.92 -33.67 -34.24
N GLU A 7 21.17 -33.19 -34.07
CA GLU A 7 22.13 -32.98 -35.16
C GLU A 7 23.49 -33.61 -34.91
N ALA A 8 23.81 -34.03 -33.67
CA ALA A 8 25.06 -34.65 -33.30
C ALA A 8 24.87 -35.88 -32.40
N ASP A 9 25.13 -37.08 -32.95
CA ASP A 9 25.00 -38.34 -32.19
C ASP A 9 26.25 -38.64 -31.32
N GLN A 10 27.43 -38.14 -31.73
CA GLN A 10 28.71 -38.29 -30.97
C GLN A 10 29.52 -37.00 -31.02
N VAL A 11 29.26 -36.11 -30.06
CA VAL A 11 30.02 -34.86 -29.91
C VAL A 11 31.46 -35.17 -29.56
N SER A 12 32.40 -34.80 -30.45
CA SER A 12 33.84 -35.05 -30.29
C SER A 12 34.61 -33.76 -29.98
N GLY A 13 34.03 -32.60 -30.22
CA GLY A 13 34.65 -31.31 -29.94
C GLY A 13 33.67 -30.14 -30.08
N ILE A 14 33.97 -29.10 -29.34
CA ILE A 14 33.21 -27.83 -29.39
C ILE A 14 34.26 -26.72 -29.56
N ALA A 15 33.99 -25.78 -30.48
CA ALA A 15 34.76 -24.57 -30.67
C ALA A 15 33.84 -23.37 -30.79
N PHE A 16 34.36 -22.18 -30.50
CA PHE A 16 33.63 -20.93 -30.60
C PHE A 16 34.34 -19.99 -31.58
N SER A 17 33.57 -19.13 -32.27
CA SER A 17 34.14 -18.05 -33.04
C SER A 17 34.88 -17.06 -32.15
N SER A 18 35.76 -16.27 -32.74
CA SER A 18 36.54 -15.25 -31.97
C SER A 18 35.69 -14.17 -31.33
N ASP A 19 34.51 -13.89 -31.88
CA ASP A 19 33.50 -12.98 -31.32
C ASP A 19 32.55 -13.66 -30.31
N GLY A 20 32.67 -14.99 -30.16
CA GLY A 20 31.84 -15.80 -29.27
C GLY A 20 30.40 -16.00 -29.72
N LEU A 21 29.99 -15.47 -30.88
CA LEU A 21 28.59 -15.50 -31.35
C LEU A 21 28.21 -16.78 -32.09
N LYS A 22 29.20 -17.67 -32.39
CA LYS A 22 28.99 -18.96 -33.03
C LYS A 22 29.61 -20.07 -32.22
N MET A 23 28.87 -21.16 -32.09
CA MET A 23 29.36 -22.43 -31.55
C MET A 23 29.43 -23.45 -32.68
N PHE A 24 30.55 -24.12 -32.81
CA PHE A 24 30.78 -25.19 -33.75
C PHE A 24 30.85 -26.50 -32.97
N VAL A 25 30.01 -27.47 -33.34
CA VAL A 25 29.97 -28.79 -32.74
C VAL A 25 30.50 -29.79 -33.76
N LEU A 26 31.55 -30.49 -33.43
CA LEU A 26 32.12 -31.56 -34.25
C LEU A 26 31.48 -32.90 -33.89
N ASP A 27 30.76 -33.50 -34.85
CA ASP A 27 30.23 -34.84 -34.74
C ASP A 27 31.13 -35.85 -35.47
N PHE A 28 31.45 -36.93 -34.79
CA PHE A 28 32.35 -37.98 -35.28
C PHE A 28 31.60 -39.31 -35.44
N LYS A 29 30.61 -39.33 -36.32
CA LYS A 29 29.95 -40.60 -36.70
C LYS A 29 30.81 -41.37 -37.69
N THR A 30 30.87 -42.69 -37.54
CA THR A 30 31.80 -43.62 -38.25
C THR A 30 31.86 -43.46 -39.77
N ASN A 31 30.85 -42.84 -40.41
CA ASN A 31 30.84 -42.63 -41.86
C ASN A 31 30.49 -41.17 -42.28
N ASN A 32 30.28 -40.26 -41.33
CA ASN A 32 29.95 -38.86 -41.64
C ASN A 32 30.57 -37.97 -40.59
N LYS A 33 31.59 -37.21 -40.96
CA LYS A 33 32.20 -36.17 -40.08
C LYS A 33 31.51 -34.85 -40.42
N THR A 34 30.72 -34.31 -39.51
CA THR A 34 30.02 -33.04 -39.73
C THR A 34 30.45 -32.04 -38.68
N VAL A 35 30.47 -30.77 -39.06
CA VAL A 35 30.59 -29.65 -38.17
C VAL A 35 29.27 -28.88 -38.26
N SER A 36 28.52 -28.87 -37.19
CA SER A 36 27.28 -28.09 -37.10
C SER A 36 27.59 -26.71 -36.52
N GLU A 37 27.12 -25.67 -37.18
CA GLU A 37 27.23 -24.27 -36.74
C GLU A 37 25.94 -23.87 -36.07
N TYR A 38 26.05 -23.31 -34.86
CA TYR A 38 24.96 -22.74 -34.09
C TYR A 38 25.20 -21.26 -33.86
N ASN A 39 24.28 -20.44 -34.19
CA ASN A 39 24.28 -19.02 -33.80
C ASN A 39 23.89 -18.94 -32.33
N LEU A 40 24.77 -18.36 -31.53
CA LEU A 40 24.51 -18.08 -30.14
C LEU A 40 23.81 -16.69 -30.04
N SER A 41 22.76 -16.61 -29.29
CA SER A 41 22.10 -15.34 -28.98
C SER A 41 23.02 -14.42 -28.17
N CYS A 42 24.12 -14.99 -27.64
CA CYS A 42 25.10 -14.33 -26.80
C CYS A 42 26.48 -14.86 -27.06
N GLY A 43 27.49 -14.00 -27.13
CA GLY A 43 28.91 -14.40 -27.24
C GLY A 43 29.35 -15.24 -26.06
N PHE A 44 30.03 -16.36 -26.32
CA PHE A 44 30.57 -17.21 -25.25
C PHE A 44 31.52 -16.40 -24.35
N GLY A 45 31.25 -16.40 -23.05
CA GLY A 45 32.04 -15.64 -22.08
C GLY A 45 31.61 -14.14 -21.94
N VAL A 46 30.61 -13.69 -22.68
CA VAL A 46 30.03 -12.36 -22.51
C VAL A 46 28.87 -12.46 -21.52
N ILE A 47 29.03 -11.86 -20.35
CA ILE A 47 28.09 -11.97 -19.23
C ILE A 47 26.80 -11.15 -19.50
N ASN A 48 26.82 -10.24 -20.46
CA ASN A 48 25.80 -9.20 -20.65
C ASN A 48 24.79 -9.46 -21.77
N CYS A 49 24.62 -10.69 -22.21
CA CYS A 49 23.72 -11.02 -23.32
C CYS A 49 22.39 -11.65 -22.87
N ILE A 50 22.11 -11.69 -21.58
CA ILE A 50 20.83 -12.14 -21.10
C ILE A 50 19.84 -10.98 -21.31
N ASP A 51 18.76 -11.24 -22.04
CA ASP A 51 17.69 -10.28 -22.17
C ASP A 51 16.86 -10.29 -20.86
N PRO A 52 16.94 -9.23 -20.03
CA PRO A 52 16.22 -9.21 -18.75
C PRO A 52 14.70 -9.14 -18.96
N THR A 53 14.23 -8.83 -20.17
CA THR A 53 12.79 -8.83 -20.48
C THR A 53 12.25 -10.21 -20.84
N ALA A 54 13.13 -11.21 -20.99
CA ALA A 54 12.75 -12.60 -21.28
C ALA A 54 12.54 -13.44 -20.00
N ASN A 55 12.95 -12.94 -18.84
CA ASN A 55 12.77 -13.60 -17.54
C ASN A 55 11.60 -12.99 -16.77
N LYS A 56 10.64 -13.79 -16.34
CA LYS A 56 9.46 -13.34 -15.61
C LYS A 56 9.76 -12.65 -14.30
N ASP A 57 10.77 -13.14 -13.55
CA ASP A 57 11.14 -12.56 -12.23
C ASP A 57 11.83 -11.21 -12.42
N ASP A 58 12.72 -11.08 -13.42
CA ASP A 58 13.34 -9.80 -13.76
C ASP A 58 12.30 -8.76 -14.22
N VAL A 59 11.36 -9.18 -15.08
CA VAL A 59 10.25 -8.33 -15.52
C VAL A 59 9.40 -7.91 -14.32
N ALA A 60 9.04 -8.84 -13.45
CA ALA A 60 8.24 -8.56 -12.26
C ALA A 60 8.95 -7.57 -11.32
N SER A 61 10.27 -7.72 -11.10
CA SER A 61 11.08 -6.79 -10.30
C SER A 61 11.09 -5.37 -10.89
N ILE A 62 11.17 -5.25 -12.22
CA ILE A 62 11.15 -3.96 -12.91
C ILE A 62 9.76 -3.29 -12.81
N GLU A 63 8.68 -4.06 -12.97
CA GLU A 63 7.31 -3.58 -12.90
C GLU A 63 6.89 -3.13 -11.51
N THR A 64 7.38 -3.81 -10.47
CA THR A 64 6.95 -3.64 -9.07
C THR A 64 6.98 -2.18 -8.62
N GLN A 65 8.00 -1.41 -8.99
CA GLN A 65 8.09 0.02 -8.63
C GLN A 65 6.94 0.84 -9.22
N SER A 66 6.60 0.59 -10.50
CA SER A 66 5.54 1.31 -11.18
C SER A 66 4.16 0.96 -10.62
N GLU A 67 3.95 -0.30 -10.31
CA GLU A 67 2.70 -0.79 -9.74
C GLU A 67 2.50 -0.28 -8.30
N SER A 68 3.55 -0.30 -7.47
CA SER A 68 3.53 0.25 -6.13
C SER A 68 3.28 1.76 -6.14
N ALA A 69 3.89 2.51 -7.06
CA ALA A 69 3.65 3.95 -7.21
C ALA A 69 2.20 4.29 -7.57
N LYS A 70 1.55 3.48 -8.40
CA LYS A 70 0.12 3.65 -8.74
C LYS A 70 -0.78 3.33 -7.54
N LYS A 71 -0.52 2.25 -6.81
CA LYS A 71 -1.25 1.90 -5.58
C LYS A 71 -1.08 2.95 -4.50
N LEU A 72 0.10 3.58 -4.39
CA LEU A 72 0.38 4.62 -3.42
C LEU A 72 -0.63 5.77 -3.47
N ILE A 73 -1.12 6.17 -4.66
CA ILE A 73 -2.16 7.21 -4.79
C ILE A 73 -3.44 6.82 -4.04
N GLN A 74 -3.86 5.57 -4.17
CA GLN A 74 -5.03 5.07 -3.43
C GLN A 74 -4.76 5.01 -1.93
N HIS A 75 -3.62 4.47 -1.52
CA HIS A 75 -3.22 4.36 -0.12
C HIS A 75 -3.09 5.73 0.58
N THR A 76 -2.71 6.78 -0.14
CA THR A 76 -2.60 8.13 0.42
C THR A 76 -3.94 8.88 0.44
N THR A 77 -4.84 8.59 -0.50
CA THR A 77 -6.15 9.26 -0.57
C THR A 77 -7.19 8.63 0.36
N TYR A 78 -7.16 7.31 0.58
CA TYR A 78 -8.16 6.59 1.36
C TYR A 78 -8.32 7.09 2.81
N PRO A 79 -7.26 7.32 3.61
CA PRO A 79 -7.41 7.83 4.98
C PRO A 79 -8.15 9.15 5.03
N VAL A 80 -7.84 10.06 4.12
CA VAL A 80 -8.50 11.37 4.02
C VAL A 80 -9.97 11.22 3.61
N ILE A 81 -10.26 10.33 2.65
CA ILE A 81 -11.64 10.03 2.24
C ILE A 81 -12.42 9.40 3.41
N ASN A 82 -11.84 8.46 4.15
CA ASN A 82 -12.45 7.87 5.33
C ASN A 82 -12.78 8.94 6.38
N ARG A 83 -11.84 9.86 6.65
CA ARG A 83 -12.08 10.99 7.55
C ARG A 83 -13.23 11.88 7.10
N MET A 84 -13.28 12.27 5.82
CA MET A 84 -14.38 13.09 5.29
C MET A 84 -15.73 12.37 5.38
N GLN A 85 -15.76 11.05 5.15
CA GLN A 85 -16.96 10.23 5.32
C GLN A 85 -17.38 10.16 6.78
N TRP A 86 -16.44 9.94 7.70
CA TRP A 86 -16.70 9.93 9.14
C TRP A 86 -17.33 11.26 9.63
N LEU A 87 -16.77 12.39 9.21
CA LEU A 87 -17.28 13.72 9.55
C LEU A 87 -18.73 13.92 9.08
N ARG A 88 -19.08 13.41 7.91
CA ARG A 88 -20.47 13.48 7.39
C ARG A 88 -21.41 12.59 8.19
N ARG A 89 -21.04 11.33 8.42
CA ARG A 89 -21.89 10.38 9.16
C ARG A 89 -22.14 10.83 10.60
N ASN A 90 -21.18 11.49 11.22
CA ASN A 90 -21.19 11.82 12.64
C ASN A 90 -21.42 13.32 12.94
N ASN A 91 -21.98 14.08 11.97
CA ASN A 91 -22.28 15.51 12.10
C ASN A 91 -21.10 16.34 12.64
N SER A 92 -19.90 16.04 12.14
CA SER A 92 -18.65 16.74 12.50
C SER A 92 -18.27 16.66 13.98
N ARG A 93 -18.66 15.63 14.70
CA ARG A 93 -18.09 15.37 16.01
C ARG A 93 -16.59 15.10 15.88
N GLY A 94 -15.85 16.03 16.42
CA GLY A 94 -14.49 16.44 16.28
C GLY A 94 -13.41 15.40 16.10
N ASN A 95 -12.90 14.91 17.21
CA ASN A 95 -11.62 14.23 17.24
C ASN A 95 -11.73 12.71 17.08
N LEU A 96 -10.70 12.13 16.44
CA LEU A 96 -10.53 10.69 16.30
C LEU A 96 -9.01 10.40 16.37
N THR A 97 -8.41 10.55 17.55
CA THR A 97 -6.96 10.72 17.71
C THR A 97 -6.19 9.48 18.11
N ASN A 98 -6.81 8.31 18.19
CA ASN A 98 -6.14 7.07 18.58
C ASN A 98 -5.36 7.15 19.91
N GLN A 99 -5.87 7.86 20.93
CA GLN A 99 -5.15 8.11 22.18
C GLN A 99 -4.65 6.84 22.89
N ASN A 100 -5.39 5.74 22.75
CA ASN A 100 -5.08 4.45 23.36
C ASN A 100 -4.84 3.35 22.32
N ILE A 101 -4.62 3.71 21.05
CA ILE A 101 -4.27 2.78 20.00
C ILE A 101 -2.77 2.91 19.73
N LYS A 102 -2.05 1.82 19.95
CA LYS A 102 -0.62 1.73 19.67
C LYS A 102 -0.44 0.96 18.38
N PHE A 103 0.16 1.60 17.40
CA PHE A 103 0.59 0.91 16.17
C PHE A 103 2.01 0.39 16.40
N GLN A 104 2.23 -0.87 16.10
CA GLN A 104 3.54 -1.51 16.12
C GLN A 104 3.80 -2.05 14.71
N PHE A 105 4.84 -1.53 14.09
CA PHE A 105 5.22 -1.85 12.72
C PHE A 105 6.55 -2.60 12.72
N ASN A 106 6.73 -3.52 11.78
CA ASN A 106 8.03 -4.14 11.52
C ASN A 106 9.03 -3.11 10.98
N ASN A 107 8.56 -2.12 10.23
CA ASN A 107 9.39 -1.01 9.79
C ASN A 107 9.80 -0.13 10.99
N GLU A 108 11.12 -0.05 11.25
CA GLU A 108 11.68 0.67 12.40
C GLU A 108 11.35 2.17 12.40
N ILE A 109 11.30 2.80 11.22
CA ILE A 109 11.00 4.23 11.08
C ILE A 109 9.53 4.48 11.45
N LEU A 110 8.61 3.69 10.91
CA LEU A 110 7.18 3.78 11.24
C LEU A 110 6.95 3.51 12.73
N ASN A 111 7.63 2.51 13.28
CA ASN A 111 7.50 2.15 14.68
C ASN A 111 8.04 3.27 15.61
N SER A 112 9.15 3.90 15.24
CA SER A 112 9.69 5.06 15.94
C SER A 112 8.75 6.26 15.86
N LEU A 113 8.20 6.55 14.68
CA LEU A 113 7.25 7.64 14.46
C LEU A 113 5.96 7.43 15.25
N SER A 114 5.40 6.22 15.27
CA SER A 114 4.20 5.91 16.04
C SER A 114 4.40 6.12 17.55
N LYS A 115 5.60 5.81 18.06
CA LYS A 115 5.97 6.00 19.47
C LYS A 115 6.23 7.44 19.86
N THR A 116 6.73 8.26 18.93
CA THR A 116 7.22 9.62 19.22
C THR A 116 6.23 10.71 18.82
N LEU A 117 5.70 10.65 17.61
CA LEU A 117 4.84 11.72 17.08
C LEU A 117 3.41 11.65 17.64
N LEU A 118 2.87 10.48 17.82
CA LEU A 118 1.50 10.31 18.33
C LEU A 118 1.34 10.93 19.74
N PRO A 119 2.20 10.62 20.73
CA PRO A 119 2.12 11.24 22.05
C PRO A 119 2.29 12.76 22.06
N VAL A 120 3.21 13.30 21.25
CA VAL A 120 3.43 14.76 21.13
C VAL A 120 2.23 15.45 20.49
N TYR A 121 1.70 14.88 19.43
CA TYR A 121 0.50 15.35 18.76
C TYR A 121 -0.70 15.39 19.71
N LEU A 122 -0.85 14.36 20.56
CA LEU A 122 -1.92 14.25 21.55
C LEU A 122 -1.72 15.19 22.75
N SER A 123 -0.50 15.42 23.20
CA SER A 123 -0.22 16.31 24.34
C SER A 123 -0.55 17.76 24.02
N ASN A 124 -0.26 18.22 22.82
CA ASN A 124 -0.60 19.56 22.36
C ASN A 124 -2.11 19.79 22.23
N TYR A 125 -2.88 18.72 21.99
CA TYR A 125 -4.33 18.75 21.96
C TYR A 125 -4.97 19.01 23.33
N ASN A 126 -4.47 18.37 24.37
CA ASN A 126 -4.99 18.56 25.74
C ASN A 126 -4.78 19.99 26.29
N SER A 127 -3.83 20.74 25.73
CA SER A 127 -3.57 22.12 26.14
C SER A 127 -4.41 23.18 25.41
N SER A 128 -5.07 22.82 24.30
CA SER A 128 -5.83 23.77 23.45
C SER A 128 -7.36 23.74 23.63
N ASN A 129 -7.88 22.87 24.49
CA ASN A 129 -9.33 22.66 24.68
C ASN A 129 -9.93 23.58 25.75
N THR A 130 -9.68 24.89 25.67
CA THR A 130 -10.44 25.90 26.44
C THR A 130 -11.35 26.69 25.50
N ASP A 131 -12.64 26.36 25.54
CA ASP A 131 -13.77 27.23 25.30
C ASP A 131 -13.87 28.03 24.00
N ASN A 132 -13.98 27.32 22.83
CA ASN A 132 -14.72 27.87 21.68
C ASN A 132 -15.02 26.76 20.65
N GLU A 133 -16.19 26.13 20.74
CA GLU A 133 -16.64 25.01 19.90
C GLU A 133 -16.67 25.34 18.39
N ASN A 134 -16.68 26.60 17.99
CA ASN A 134 -16.85 27.01 16.59
C ASN A 134 -15.56 27.40 15.84
N SER A 135 -14.39 27.34 16.46
CA SER A 135 -13.15 27.76 15.79
C SER A 135 -11.95 26.83 15.95
N SER A 136 -12.08 25.74 16.68
CA SER A 136 -10.97 24.83 16.96
C SER A 136 -10.73 23.82 15.83
N TRP A 137 -9.46 23.47 15.63
CA TRP A 137 -9.06 22.36 14.77
C TRP A 137 -9.44 21.03 15.42
N SER A 138 -9.98 20.13 14.63
CA SER A 138 -10.21 18.74 15.02
C SER A 138 -9.02 17.89 14.56
N LEU A 139 -8.45 17.14 15.49
CA LEU A 139 -7.32 16.26 15.20
C LEU A 139 -7.82 14.83 14.96
N TRP A 140 -7.15 14.11 14.06
CA TRP A 140 -7.45 12.72 13.79
C TRP A 140 -6.20 11.92 13.40
N SER A 141 -6.24 10.64 13.63
CA SER A 141 -5.24 9.71 13.13
C SER A 141 -5.90 8.42 12.64
N GLU A 142 -5.26 7.76 11.69
CA GLU A 142 -5.68 6.48 11.13
C GLU A 142 -4.48 5.58 10.96
N GLY A 143 -4.58 4.34 11.45
CA GLY A 143 -3.65 3.27 11.13
C GLY A 143 -4.23 2.41 10.00
N THR A 144 -3.39 2.01 9.07
CA THR A 144 -3.76 1.16 7.94
C THR A 144 -2.78 0.01 7.84
N ILE A 145 -3.32 -1.20 7.70
CA ILE A 145 -2.59 -2.40 7.30
C ILE A 145 -3.27 -2.93 6.04
N SER A 146 -2.47 -3.31 5.08
CA SER A 146 -2.96 -3.83 3.80
C SER A 146 -2.11 -5.01 3.36
N VAL A 147 -2.77 -6.05 2.88
CA VAL A 147 -2.16 -7.24 2.27
C VAL A 147 -2.73 -7.38 0.87
N GLY A 148 -1.86 -7.49 -0.10
CA GLY A 148 -2.26 -7.58 -1.50
C GLY A 148 -1.43 -8.56 -2.29
N ARG A 149 -1.96 -8.99 -3.42
CA ARG A 149 -1.27 -9.84 -4.38
C ARG A 149 -1.54 -9.38 -5.80
N ILE A 150 -0.49 -9.31 -6.61
CA ILE A 150 -0.58 -9.25 -8.06
C ILE A 150 -0.28 -10.64 -8.58
N GLY A 151 -1.22 -11.20 -9.34
CA GLY A 151 -1.11 -12.57 -9.83
C GLY A 151 -0.02 -12.77 -10.88
N ASP A 152 0.41 -14.02 -11.07
CA ASP A 152 1.32 -14.44 -12.14
C ASP A 152 0.69 -14.25 -13.51
N THR A 153 1.49 -13.81 -14.47
CA THR A 153 1.09 -13.66 -15.88
C THR A 153 1.98 -14.50 -16.79
N SER A 154 1.72 -14.46 -18.10
CA SER A 154 2.61 -15.13 -19.06
C SER A 154 4.02 -14.53 -19.11
N VAL A 155 4.19 -13.28 -18.70
CA VAL A 155 5.45 -12.51 -18.85
C VAL A 155 6.03 -11.98 -17.53
N SER A 156 5.27 -11.98 -16.44
CA SER A 156 5.66 -11.41 -15.14
C SER A 156 5.25 -12.33 -14.00
N SER A 157 6.13 -12.55 -13.03
CA SER A 157 5.86 -13.35 -11.85
C SER A 157 4.96 -12.64 -10.85
N SER A 158 4.34 -13.39 -9.95
CA SER A 158 3.47 -12.82 -8.90
C SER A 158 4.24 -11.94 -7.93
N LYS A 159 3.52 -11.04 -7.29
CA LYS A 159 4.05 -10.11 -6.28
C LYS A 159 3.12 -10.10 -5.08
N ASP A 160 3.66 -10.35 -3.90
CA ASP A 160 2.95 -10.26 -2.63
C ASP A 160 3.32 -8.92 -1.95
N ILE A 161 2.32 -8.17 -1.53
CA ILE A 161 2.49 -6.78 -1.09
C ILE A 161 1.92 -6.63 0.32
N ASN A 162 2.76 -6.20 1.24
CA ASN A 162 2.37 -5.82 2.60
C ASN A 162 2.58 -4.31 2.77
N THR A 163 1.52 -3.59 3.12
CA THR A 163 1.58 -2.14 3.35
C THR A 163 1.18 -1.82 4.76
N SER A 164 1.99 -1.02 5.44
CA SER A 164 1.71 -0.46 6.75
C SER A 164 1.80 1.04 6.71
N ALA A 165 0.86 1.74 7.34
CA ALA A 165 0.88 3.19 7.36
C ALA A 165 0.21 3.81 8.58
N ILE A 166 0.67 5.02 8.93
CA ILE A 166 0.01 5.92 9.85
C ILE A 166 -0.26 7.26 9.18
N THR A 167 -1.48 7.74 9.35
CA THR A 167 -1.88 9.07 8.87
C THR A 167 -2.31 9.93 10.04
N LEU A 168 -1.80 11.13 10.10
CA LEU A 168 -2.13 12.15 11.10
C LEU A 168 -2.73 13.34 10.39
N GLY A 169 -3.87 13.84 10.85
CA GLY A 169 -4.52 14.96 10.20
C GLY A 169 -5.19 15.93 11.15
N ALA A 170 -5.42 17.12 10.62
CA ALA A 170 -6.17 18.17 11.28
C ALA A 170 -7.17 18.78 10.30
N ASP A 171 -8.38 19.04 10.77
CA ASP A 171 -9.40 19.70 9.97
C ASP A 171 -10.20 20.74 10.77
N LYS A 172 -10.78 21.66 10.04
CA LYS A 172 -11.59 22.73 10.60
C LYS A 172 -12.78 23.05 9.70
N ARG A 173 -13.93 23.27 10.31
CA ARG A 173 -15.12 23.78 9.63
C ARG A 173 -15.06 25.31 9.54
N GLY A 174 -15.15 25.84 8.33
CA GLY A 174 -15.25 27.27 8.08
C GLY A 174 -16.66 27.82 8.32
N LYS A 175 -16.79 29.16 8.35
CA LYS A 175 -18.09 29.86 8.44
C LYS A 175 -19.01 29.57 7.25
N ASP A 176 -18.43 29.20 6.12
CA ASP A 176 -19.08 28.76 4.87
C ASP A 176 -19.58 27.31 4.92
N ASN A 177 -19.50 26.67 6.09
CA ASN A 177 -19.78 25.25 6.31
C ASN A 177 -18.88 24.28 5.52
N ILE A 178 -17.81 24.79 4.91
CA ILE A 178 -16.82 23.97 4.21
C ILE A 178 -15.83 23.42 5.24
N MET A 179 -15.59 22.12 5.19
CA MET A 179 -14.55 21.49 5.98
C MET A 179 -13.24 21.46 5.18
N ARG A 180 -12.16 21.95 5.76
CA ARG A 180 -10.82 21.95 5.18
C ARG A 180 -9.84 21.34 6.14
N GLY A 181 -8.89 20.58 5.60
CA GLY A 181 -7.88 19.93 6.42
C GLY A 181 -6.58 19.65 5.70
N ILE A 182 -5.65 19.18 6.52
CA ILE A 182 -4.32 18.75 6.11
C ILE A 182 -4.04 17.39 6.76
N ALA A 183 -3.34 16.53 6.06
CA ALA A 183 -2.93 15.23 6.55
C ALA A 183 -1.48 14.92 6.16
N LEU A 184 -0.76 14.29 7.08
CA LEU A 184 0.58 13.73 6.90
C LEU A 184 0.46 12.21 6.97
N ARG A 185 1.02 11.52 5.99
CA ARG A 185 1.07 10.06 5.95
C ARG A 185 2.51 9.57 5.90
N PHE A 186 2.79 8.59 6.70
CA PHE A 186 4.02 7.80 6.68
C PHE A 186 3.63 6.37 6.34
N GLY A 187 4.24 5.79 5.32
CA GLY A 187 3.93 4.45 4.85
C GLY A 187 5.17 3.64 4.53
N SER A 188 5.04 2.34 4.62
CA SER A 188 6.03 1.34 4.18
C SER A 188 5.30 0.27 3.39
N ASP A 189 5.82 -0.02 2.22
CA ASP A 189 5.40 -1.17 1.42
C ASP A 189 6.57 -2.15 1.36
N ASP A 190 6.29 -3.40 1.64
CA ASP A 190 7.20 -4.54 1.52
C ASP A 190 6.63 -5.48 0.47
N VAL A 191 7.37 -5.69 -0.60
CA VAL A 191 6.92 -6.46 -1.77
C VAL A 191 7.89 -7.57 -2.06
N ASP A 192 7.41 -8.80 -1.93
CA ASP A 192 8.09 -10.00 -2.38
C ASP A 192 7.75 -10.29 -3.83
N VAL A 193 8.75 -10.60 -4.65
CA VAL A 193 8.62 -10.78 -6.10
C VAL A 193 9.09 -12.16 -6.50
N GLY A 194 8.18 -12.95 -7.11
CA GLY A 194 8.48 -14.30 -7.56
C GLY A 194 8.95 -15.23 -6.44
N ASP A 195 9.66 -16.29 -6.81
CA ASP A 195 10.10 -17.32 -5.86
C ASP A 195 11.61 -17.27 -5.56
N LEU A 196 12.35 -16.33 -6.16
CA LEU A 196 13.82 -16.25 -6.03
C LEU A 196 14.27 -15.28 -4.92
N GLY A 197 13.34 -14.67 -4.18
CA GLY A 197 13.64 -13.73 -3.10
C GLY A 197 14.00 -12.32 -3.59
N SER A 198 13.55 -11.93 -4.78
CA SER A 198 13.57 -10.53 -5.21
C SER A 198 12.57 -9.74 -4.39
N ALA A 199 12.92 -8.50 -4.03
CA ALA A 199 12.08 -7.69 -3.14
C ALA A 199 12.19 -6.19 -3.44
N LEU A 200 11.13 -5.46 -3.09
CA LEU A 200 11.09 -4.01 -3.07
C LEU A 200 10.61 -3.54 -1.69
N ASN A 201 11.46 -2.81 -0.98
CA ASN A 201 11.08 -2.09 0.24
C ASN A 201 10.91 -0.62 -0.07
N MET A 202 9.70 -0.09 0.05
CA MET A 202 9.39 1.30 -0.27
C MET A 202 8.91 2.04 0.97
N SER A 203 9.59 3.15 1.31
CA SER A 203 9.18 4.06 2.36
C SER A 203 8.63 5.35 1.77
N THR A 204 7.51 5.83 2.30
CA THR A 204 6.79 6.97 1.74
C THR A 204 6.45 8.00 2.81
N PHE A 205 6.55 9.27 2.42
CA PHE A 205 6.05 10.41 3.19
C PHE A 205 5.11 11.23 2.30
N GLY A 206 3.89 11.45 2.76
CA GLY A 206 2.87 12.18 2.01
C GLY A 206 2.29 13.35 2.78
N LEU A 207 2.00 14.43 2.07
CA LEU A 207 1.29 15.62 2.55
C LEU A 207 0.05 15.81 1.69
N THR A 208 -1.14 15.84 2.30
CA THR A 208 -2.43 16.01 1.61
C THR A 208 -3.20 17.20 2.15
N PHE A 209 -3.68 18.06 1.28
CA PHE A 209 -4.69 19.08 1.55
C PHE A 209 -6.04 18.55 1.07
N TYR A 210 -7.10 18.79 1.84
CA TYR A 210 -8.43 18.31 1.48
C TYR A 210 -9.53 19.29 1.87
N GLU A 211 -10.61 19.21 1.12
CA GLU A 211 -11.82 20.00 1.34
C GLU A 211 -13.05 19.15 1.05
N THR A 212 -14.06 19.21 1.91
CA THR A 212 -15.42 18.73 1.60
C THR A 212 -16.39 19.89 1.69
N LYS A 213 -17.09 20.13 0.58
CA LYS A 213 -17.95 21.28 0.39
C LYS A 213 -19.40 20.85 0.17
N PRO A 214 -20.34 21.24 1.05
CA PRO A 214 -21.75 21.00 0.82
C PRO A 214 -22.27 21.88 -0.34
N LYS A 215 -23.14 21.30 -1.16
CA LYS A 215 -23.93 21.98 -2.19
C LYS A 215 -25.41 21.71 -1.95
N GLY A 216 -26.03 22.53 -1.10
CA GLY A 216 -27.36 22.29 -0.58
C GLY A 216 -27.33 21.30 0.59
N GLU A 217 -28.43 20.60 0.85
CA GLU A 217 -28.61 19.73 2.02
C GLU A 217 -28.05 18.30 1.79
N GLU A 218 -28.08 17.82 0.56
CA GLU A 218 -27.85 16.41 0.24
C GLU A 218 -26.56 16.18 -0.60
N ARG A 219 -26.11 17.21 -1.33
CA ARG A 219 -24.95 17.09 -2.26
C ARG A 219 -23.66 17.55 -1.63
N PHE A 220 -22.58 16.86 -1.94
CA PHE A 220 -21.22 17.22 -1.51
C PHE A 220 -20.22 17.07 -2.66
N THR A 221 -19.22 17.94 -2.66
CA THR A 221 -18.01 17.77 -3.46
C THR A 221 -16.82 17.61 -2.54
N ASP A 222 -16.02 16.58 -2.78
CA ASP A 222 -14.76 16.36 -2.08
C ASP A 222 -13.60 16.64 -3.04
N HIS A 223 -12.60 17.35 -2.55
CA HIS A 223 -11.37 17.66 -3.26
C HIS A 223 -10.19 17.31 -2.38
N LEU A 224 -9.20 16.68 -2.94
CA LEU A 224 -7.90 16.55 -2.28
C LEU A 224 -6.77 16.70 -3.30
N LEU A 225 -5.65 17.24 -2.81
CA LEU A 225 -4.41 17.42 -3.55
C LEU A 225 -3.26 17.12 -2.61
N GLY A 226 -2.29 16.36 -3.08
CA GLY A 226 -1.15 15.98 -2.26
C GLY A 226 0.14 15.79 -3.03
N LEU A 227 1.19 15.68 -2.23
CA LEU A 227 2.55 15.39 -2.65
C LEU A 227 3.06 14.22 -1.82
N SER A 228 3.82 13.30 -2.46
CA SER A 228 4.52 12.23 -1.76
C SER A 228 5.98 12.17 -2.19
N PHE A 229 6.84 11.82 -1.24
CA PHE A 229 8.24 11.48 -1.45
C PHE A 229 8.40 9.97 -1.23
N ILE A 230 9.14 9.33 -2.12
CA ILE A 230 9.29 7.88 -2.20
C ILE A 230 10.78 7.55 -2.13
N ASN A 231 11.14 6.60 -1.27
CA ASN A 231 12.46 5.99 -1.26
C ASN A 231 12.28 4.48 -1.34
N SER A 232 13.00 3.86 -2.26
CA SER A 232 12.91 2.42 -2.53
C SER A 232 14.28 1.77 -2.43
N ASP A 233 14.35 0.68 -1.70
CA ASP A 233 15.46 -0.27 -1.68
C ASP A 233 15.00 -1.52 -2.44
N LEU A 234 15.78 -1.95 -3.43
CA LEU A 234 15.47 -3.07 -4.32
C LEU A 234 16.51 -4.15 -4.16
N ILE A 235 16.04 -5.38 -4.16
CA ILE A 235 16.86 -6.60 -4.30
C ILE A 235 16.33 -7.33 -5.52
N ASN A 236 17.20 -7.59 -6.50
CA ASN A 236 16.85 -8.39 -7.67
C ASN A 236 17.71 -9.63 -7.70
N ASN A 237 17.08 -10.79 -7.59
CA ASN A 237 17.72 -12.10 -7.64
C ASN A 237 17.37 -12.78 -8.96
N SER A 238 18.39 -13.03 -9.79
CA SER A 238 18.25 -13.70 -11.07
C SER A 238 19.23 -14.89 -11.10
N GLY A 239 18.70 -16.11 -11.02
CA GLY A 239 19.50 -17.33 -10.91
C GLY A 239 20.39 -17.35 -9.67
N SER A 240 21.72 -17.37 -9.86
CA SER A 240 22.70 -17.33 -8.77
C SER A 240 23.23 -15.92 -8.46
N THR A 241 22.65 -14.89 -9.06
CA THR A 241 23.12 -13.50 -9.00
C THR A 241 22.15 -12.65 -8.23
N SER A 242 22.68 -11.80 -7.34
CA SER A 242 21.90 -10.83 -6.59
C SER A 242 22.42 -9.41 -6.85
N THR A 243 21.52 -8.50 -7.19
CA THR A 243 21.82 -7.07 -7.33
C THR A 243 20.97 -6.26 -6.37
N ASN A 244 21.49 -5.10 -5.98
CA ASN A 244 20.80 -4.16 -5.09
C ASN A 244 20.69 -2.80 -5.77
N GLY A 245 19.58 -2.13 -5.57
CA GLY A 245 19.31 -0.79 -6.09
C GLY A 245 18.67 0.12 -5.05
N LYS A 246 18.93 1.43 -5.17
CA LYS A 246 18.24 2.45 -4.40
C LYS A 246 17.68 3.48 -5.36
N ARG A 247 16.40 3.78 -5.20
CA ARG A 247 15.72 4.73 -6.09
C ARG A 247 14.85 5.68 -5.29
N SER A 248 14.95 6.96 -5.60
CA SER A 248 14.05 7.99 -5.05
C SER A 248 13.01 8.41 -6.09
N GLY A 249 11.89 8.92 -5.60
CA GLY A 249 10.84 9.47 -6.44
C GLY A 249 9.98 10.47 -5.71
N GLU A 250 9.26 11.25 -6.48
CA GLU A 250 8.24 12.18 -6.02
C GLU A 250 6.94 11.98 -6.77
N GLN A 251 5.82 12.21 -6.09
CA GLN A 251 4.50 12.04 -6.64
C GLN A 251 3.61 13.25 -6.33
N ILE A 252 2.91 13.74 -7.34
CA ILE A 252 1.80 14.69 -7.19
C ILE A 252 0.52 13.93 -7.49
N TYR A 253 -0.46 14.04 -6.61
CA TYR A 253 -1.73 13.33 -6.77
C TYR A 253 -2.90 14.17 -6.33
N GLY A 254 -4.08 13.81 -6.82
CA GLY A 254 -5.32 14.42 -6.40
C GLY A 254 -6.51 13.49 -6.59
N SER A 255 -7.61 13.86 -5.95
CA SER A 255 -8.90 13.20 -6.13
C SER A 255 -10.03 14.22 -6.08
N PHE A 256 -11.02 13.99 -6.92
CA PHE A 256 -12.26 14.72 -6.95
C PHE A 256 -13.44 13.76 -6.83
N SER A 257 -14.41 14.03 -5.98
CA SER A 257 -15.66 13.26 -5.97
C SER A 257 -16.90 14.15 -5.83
N LEU A 258 -17.97 13.72 -6.50
CA LEU A 258 -19.32 14.24 -6.38
C LEU A 258 -20.18 13.16 -5.73
N ARG A 259 -20.96 13.55 -4.73
CA ARG A 259 -21.81 12.66 -3.93
C ARG A 259 -23.16 13.29 -3.66
N ASP A 260 -24.22 12.51 -3.73
CA ASP A 260 -25.58 12.88 -3.31
C ASP A 260 -26.02 11.91 -2.20
N THR A 261 -26.56 12.40 -1.09
CA THR A 261 -27.03 11.56 0.01
C THR A 261 -28.57 11.55 0.04
N LEU A 262 -29.14 10.39 -0.22
CA LEU A 262 -30.59 10.15 -0.14
C LEU A 262 -30.89 9.48 1.21
N SER A 263 -31.61 10.17 2.08
CA SER A 263 -31.91 9.74 3.45
C SER A 263 -33.35 9.33 3.64
N LYS A 264 -33.59 8.15 4.24
CA LYS A 264 -34.92 7.66 4.62
C LYS A 264 -34.81 6.75 5.85
N ASN A 265 -35.54 7.10 6.92
CA ASN A 265 -35.59 6.30 8.16
C ASN A 265 -34.20 5.94 8.73
N ASN A 266 -33.31 6.93 8.84
CA ASN A 266 -31.93 6.80 9.28
C ASN A 266 -31.05 5.88 8.40
N LEU A 267 -31.54 5.47 7.23
CA LEU A 267 -30.78 4.81 6.19
C LEU A 267 -30.37 5.85 5.16
N ASN A 268 -29.08 5.95 4.92
CA ASN A 268 -28.49 6.82 3.91
C ASN A 268 -27.99 5.97 2.74
N PHE A 269 -28.34 6.36 1.53
CA PHE A 269 -27.77 5.86 0.29
C PHE A 269 -27.07 7.02 -0.41
N THR A 270 -25.76 6.91 -0.60
CA THR A 270 -24.92 7.98 -1.14
C THR A 270 -24.23 7.52 -2.43
N PRO A 271 -24.88 7.67 -3.59
CA PRO A 271 -24.23 7.48 -4.88
C PRO A 271 -23.08 8.47 -5.06
N LYS A 272 -22.03 8.05 -5.76
CA LYS A 272 -20.83 8.86 -5.97
C LYS A 272 -20.17 8.60 -7.31
N ILE A 273 -19.56 9.64 -7.83
CA ILE A 273 -18.59 9.57 -8.92
C ILE A 273 -17.26 10.11 -8.36
N LYS A 274 -16.15 9.43 -8.67
CA LYS A 274 -14.82 9.85 -8.20
C LYS A 274 -13.83 9.77 -9.37
N ILE A 275 -12.88 10.68 -9.39
CA ILE A 275 -11.73 10.70 -10.27
C ILE A 275 -10.48 10.82 -9.40
N ASP A 276 -9.56 9.89 -9.55
CA ASP A 276 -8.22 9.94 -8.96
C ASP A 276 -7.21 10.17 -10.09
N TYR A 277 -6.26 11.06 -9.85
CA TYR A 277 -5.24 11.40 -10.84
C TYR A 277 -3.90 11.68 -10.16
N GLY A 278 -2.82 11.46 -10.89
CA GLY A 278 -1.49 11.76 -10.39
C GLY A 278 -0.39 11.49 -11.39
N VAL A 279 0.80 11.97 -11.04
CA VAL A 279 2.03 11.69 -11.76
C VAL A 279 3.12 11.39 -10.73
N THR A 280 3.82 10.29 -10.96
CA THR A 280 5.02 9.91 -10.20
C THR A 280 6.23 10.03 -11.11
N HIS A 281 7.27 10.67 -10.62
CA HIS A 281 8.59 10.67 -11.21
C HIS A 281 9.53 9.84 -10.35
N PHE A 282 10.25 8.93 -10.97
CA PHE A 282 11.36 8.20 -10.36
C PHE A 282 12.68 8.61 -11.01
N ALA A 283 13.68 8.90 -10.19
CA ALA A 283 15.03 9.22 -10.63
C ALA A 283 15.71 8.02 -11.32
N GLU A 284 16.74 8.27 -12.12
CA GLU A 284 17.61 7.22 -12.64
C GLU A 284 18.42 6.57 -11.49
N TYR A 285 18.73 5.31 -11.62
CA TYR A 285 19.61 4.61 -10.68
C TYR A 285 20.38 3.50 -11.38
N THR A 286 21.42 2.99 -10.70
CA THR A 286 22.22 1.87 -11.17
C THR A 286 22.30 0.84 -10.05
N GLU A 287 22.04 -0.40 -10.38
CA GLU A 287 22.21 -1.54 -9.48
C GLU A 287 23.69 -1.76 -9.15
N THR A 288 23.93 -2.43 -8.03
CA THR A 288 25.24 -2.84 -7.54
C THR A 288 25.17 -4.30 -7.06
N GLY A 289 26.31 -4.97 -6.94
CA GLY A 289 26.39 -6.34 -6.39
C GLY A 289 26.88 -7.40 -7.38
N ALA A 290 26.57 -7.26 -8.66
CA ALA A 290 26.97 -8.26 -9.67
C ALA A 290 27.82 -7.62 -10.78
N THR A 291 29.09 -7.96 -10.85
CA THR A 291 30.00 -7.46 -11.88
C THR A 291 29.50 -7.87 -13.27
N GLY A 292 29.25 -6.86 -14.12
CA GLY A 292 28.82 -7.07 -15.51
C GLY A 292 27.30 -7.27 -15.70
N LEU A 293 26.54 -7.56 -14.63
CA LEU A 293 25.10 -7.82 -14.69
C LEU A 293 24.24 -6.72 -14.05
N ASN A 294 24.85 -5.70 -13.45
CA ASN A 294 24.13 -4.58 -12.89
C ASN A 294 23.38 -3.80 -13.99
N LEU A 295 22.10 -3.56 -13.78
CA LEU A 295 21.28 -2.75 -14.67
C LEU A 295 21.35 -1.28 -14.29
N LYS A 296 21.32 -0.41 -15.28
CA LYS A 296 21.18 1.04 -15.18
C LYS A 296 19.83 1.44 -15.70
N PHE A 297 18.98 1.95 -14.84
CA PHE A 297 17.63 2.41 -15.14
C PHE A 297 17.60 3.90 -15.37
N LYS A 298 16.89 4.31 -16.41
CA LYS A 298 16.61 5.72 -16.67
C LYS A 298 15.47 6.22 -15.78
N ASP A 299 15.40 7.55 -15.65
CA ASP A 299 14.24 8.21 -15.06
C ASP A 299 12.92 7.73 -15.69
N GLN A 300 11.87 7.75 -14.91
CA GLN A 300 10.57 7.23 -15.32
C GLN A 300 9.45 8.14 -14.84
N TYR A 301 8.50 8.41 -15.73
CA TYR A 301 7.26 9.10 -15.40
C TYR A 301 6.10 8.15 -15.52
N ILE A 302 5.27 8.09 -14.45
CA ILE A 302 4.12 7.20 -14.34
C ILE A 302 2.89 8.07 -14.15
N GLY A 303 2.01 8.09 -15.16
CA GLY A 303 0.70 8.73 -15.07
C GLY A 303 -0.31 7.81 -14.40
N ASN A 304 -1.24 8.40 -13.64
CA ASN A 304 -2.39 7.70 -13.07
C ASN A 304 -3.65 8.51 -13.34
N PHE A 305 -4.70 7.85 -13.87
CA PHE A 305 -6.02 8.44 -14.09
C PHE A 305 -7.08 7.36 -13.96
N ILE A 306 -7.78 7.36 -12.83
CA ILE A 306 -8.80 6.35 -12.50
C ILE A 306 -10.14 7.04 -12.31
N THR A 307 -11.17 6.55 -13.00
CA THR A 307 -12.55 6.97 -12.79
C THR A 307 -13.33 5.89 -12.06
N SER A 308 -14.18 6.30 -11.13
CA SER A 308 -14.96 5.36 -10.32
C SER A 308 -16.40 5.82 -10.19
N VAL A 309 -17.31 4.85 -10.22
CA VAL A 309 -18.72 5.04 -9.87
C VAL A 309 -19.08 4.08 -8.76
N GLY A 310 -19.93 4.49 -7.83
CA GLY A 310 -20.27 3.65 -6.70
C GLY A 310 -21.28 4.27 -5.75
N ALA A 311 -21.43 3.64 -4.60
CA ALA A 311 -22.31 4.12 -3.55
C ALA A 311 -21.79 3.74 -2.16
N ASN A 312 -22.14 4.57 -1.18
CA ASN A 312 -22.04 4.24 0.23
C ASN A 312 -23.45 4.01 0.77
N ILE A 313 -23.61 3.04 1.63
CA ILE A 313 -24.84 2.75 2.35
C ILE A 313 -24.50 2.76 3.84
N ASP A 314 -25.20 3.56 4.62
CA ASP A 314 -25.03 3.56 6.07
C ASP A 314 -26.37 3.68 6.78
N LYS A 315 -26.46 3.12 7.99
CA LYS A 315 -27.65 3.19 8.82
C LYS A 315 -27.31 3.55 10.25
N LYS A 316 -27.96 4.59 10.76
CA LYS A 316 -27.74 5.06 12.12
C LYS A 316 -28.71 4.36 13.09
N PHE A 317 -28.17 3.77 14.14
CA PHE A 317 -28.89 3.20 15.28
C PHE A 317 -28.54 3.98 16.54
N ASP A 318 -29.50 4.76 17.03
CA ASP A 318 -29.36 5.48 18.30
C ASP A 318 -29.83 4.57 19.43
N LEU A 319 -28.88 4.10 20.24
CA LEU A 319 -29.09 3.28 21.43
C LEU A 319 -28.94 4.17 22.67
N LYS A 320 -29.49 3.75 23.82
CA LYS A 320 -29.64 4.56 25.04
C LYS A 320 -28.43 5.44 25.41
N ASN A 321 -27.20 4.94 25.24
CA ASN A 321 -25.95 5.64 25.61
C ASN A 321 -24.89 5.57 24.50
N LYS A 322 -25.25 5.18 23.28
CA LYS A 322 -24.32 5.00 22.18
C LYS A 322 -25.03 5.10 20.82
N THR A 323 -24.30 5.56 19.84
CA THR A 323 -24.69 5.50 18.43
C THR A 323 -23.85 4.42 17.77
N PHE A 324 -24.48 3.47 17.08
CA PHE A 324 -23.85 2.47 16.25
C PHE A 324 -24.25 2.72 14.79
N LEU A 325 -23.26 2.83 13.91
CA LEU A 325 -23.46 3.21 12.52
C LEU A 325 -22.68 2.28 11.61
N PRO A 326 -23.25 1.11 11.24
CA PRO A 326 -22.68 0.25 10.22
C PRO A 326 -22.79 0.89 8.85
N TYR A 327 -21.79 0.61 8.00
CA TYR A 327 -21.77 1.10 6.62
C TYR A 327 -21.13 0.10 5.66
N PHE A 328 -21.51 0.24 4.40
CA PHE A 328 -21.01 -0.53 3.28
C PHE A 328 -20.61 0.43 2.15
N ASP A 329 -19.46 0.16 1.54
CA ASP A 329 -18.94 0.88 0.37
C ASP A 329 -18.85 -0.05 -0.82
N PHE A 330 -19.27 0.43 -1.97
CA PHE A 330 -19.06 -0.23 -3.25
C PHE A 330 -18.61 0.77 -4.30
N ASN A 331 -17.58 0.41 -5.09
CA ASN A 331 -17.16 1.18 -6.25
C ASN A 331 -16.73 0.24 -7.36
N TYR A 332 -17.06 0.60 -8.58
CA TYR A 332 -16.47 0.08 -9.79
C TYR A 332 -15.56 1.14 -10.38
N SER A 333 -14.35 0.77 -10.73
CA SER A 333 -13.32 1.69 -11.22
C SER A 333 -12.78 1.24 -12.58
N ALA A 334 -12.53 2.20 -13.46
CA ALA A 334 -11.83 2.03 -14.72
C ALA A 334 -10.50 2.81 -14.66
N ASP A 335 -9.39 2.10 -14.86
CA ASP A 335 -8.06 2.69 -15.00
C ASP A 335 -7.86 3.13 -16.46
N MET A 336 -7.78 4.43 -16.66
CA MET A 336 -7.53 5.08 -17.95
C MET A 336 -6.12 5.68 -18.00
N SER A 337 -5.23 5.20 -17.15
CA SER A 337 -3.85 5.68 -17.07
C SER A 337 -3.10 5.41 -18.36
N PRO A 338 -2.19 6.29 -18.79
CA PRO A 338 -1.33 6.02 -19.94
C PRO A 338 -0.41 4.83 -19.66
N SER A 339 -0.04 4.11 -20.72
CA SER A 339 0.94 3.03 -20.62
C SER A 339 2.28 3.58 -20.12
N THR A 340 2.91 2.83 -19.24
CA THR A 340 4.19 3.19 -18.64
C THR A 340 5.32 2.40 -19.30
N LYS A 341 6.47 3.06 -19.50
CA LYS A 341 7.67 2.47 -20.09
C LYS A 341 8.84 2.63 -19.14
N GLN A 342 9.64 1.59 -18.97
CA GLN A 342 10.92 1.66 -18.30
C GLN A 342 12.06 1.36 -19.27
N LYS A 343 12.97 2.31 -19.42
CA LYS A 343 14.20 2.15 -20.22
C LYS A 343 15.36 1.79 -19.30
N PHE A 344 16.14 0.81 -19.69
CA PHE A 344 17.32 0.38 -18.93
C PHE A 344 18.39 -0.24 -19.85
N SER A 345 19.56 -0.48 -19.31
CA SER A 345 20.69 -1.10 -20.01
C SER A 345 21.57 -1.81 -18.99
N TYR A 346 22.39 -2.75 -19.39
CA TYR A 346 23.51 -3.16 -18.54
C TYR A 346 24.47 -2.00 -18.33
N SER A 347 25.01 -1.86 -17.12
CA SER A 347 25.99 -0.82 -16.81
C SER A 347 27.32 -0.97 -17.57
N SER A 348 27.62 -2.17 -18.02
CA SER A 348 28.84 -2.61 -18.68
C SER A 348 28.71 -2.70 -20.19
N SER A 349 27.50 -2.67 -20.77
CA SER A 349 27.27 -2.73 -22.22
C SER A 349 26.43 -1.54 -22.70
N GLY A 350 26.49 -1.30 -24.02
CA GLY A 350 25.68 -0.27 -24.66
C GLY A 350 24.26 -0.74 -25.03
N ASP A 351 23.90 -1.99 -24.76
CA ASP A 351 22.61 -2.58 -25.13
C ASP A 351 21.48 -1.93 -24.33
N LYS A 352 20.43 -1.53 -25.04
CA LYS A 352 19.29 -0.80 -24.49
C LYS A 352 18.05 -1.67 -24.54
N TYR A 353 17.41 -1.80 -23.41
CA TYR A 353 16.14 -2.50 -23.25
C TYR A 353 15.02 -1.52 -22.91
N THR A 354 13.82 -1.85 -23.29
CA THR A 354 12.62 -1.11 -22.92
C THR A 354 11.55 -2.12 -22.53
N LEU A 355 11.06 -2.02 -21.31
CA LEU A 355 9.87 -2.71 -20.89
C LEU A 355 8.68 -1.79 -21.16
N ASP A 356 7.86 -2.18 -22.12
CA ASP A 356 6.65 -1.47 -22.52
C ASP A 356 5.43 -2.06 -21.84
N ASN A 357 4.39 -1.25 -21.67
CA ASN A 357 3.09 -1.69 -21.13
C ASN A 357 3.18 -2.36 -19.76
N ILE A 358 4.00 -1.76 -18.88
CA ILE A 358 3.94 -2.09 -17.46
C ILE A 358 2.51 -1.87 -17.05
N ASN A 359 1.71 -2.96 -17.04
CA ASN A 359 0.33 -2.80 -17.03
C ASN A 359 -0.39 -3.35 -15.92
N ASN A 360 -1.47 -2.87 -15.86
CA ASN A 360 -2.40 -2.83 -14.83
C ASN A 360 -3.73 -3.30 -15.31
N ALA A 361 -4.43 -3.90 -14.43
CA ALA A 361 -5.84 -4.15 -14.56
C ALA A 361 -6.58 -2.89 -14.98
N THR A 362 -7.29 -2.96 -16.06
CA THR A 362 -8.09 -1.84 -16.58
C THR A 362 -9.35 -1.60 -15.76
N HIS A 363 -9.79 -2.62 -15.00
CA HIS A 363 -11.01 -2.56 -14.21
C HIS A 363 -10.82 -3.16 -12.82
N SER A 364 -11.44 -2.53 -11.81
CA SER A 364 -11.45 -3.05 -10.45
C SER A 364 -12.79 -2.82 -9.75
N VAL A 365 -13.07 -3.67 -8.78
CA VAL A 365 -14.19 -3.55 -7.86
C VAL A 365 -13.64 -3.35 -6.46
N HIS A 366 -14.07 -2.27 -5.81
CA HIS A 366 -13.79 -2.00 -4.41
C HIS A 366 -15.04 -2.27 -3.58
N THR A 367 -14.90 -3.07 -2.55
CA THR A 367 -15.94 -3.31 -1.55
C THR A 367 -15.39 -2.98 -0.17
N GLY A 368 -16.23 -2.40 0.68
CA GLY A 368 -15.85 -2.07 2.05
C GLY A 368 -17.00 -2.29 3.01
N ILE A 369 -16.70 -2.82 4.18
CA ILE A 369 -17.63 -2.95 5.30
C ILE A 369 -17.00 -2.38 6.56
N GLY A 370 -17.76 -1.65 7.33
CA GLY A 370 -17.27 -1.07 8.57
C GLY A 370 -18.38 -0.59 9.47
N PHE A 371 -17.97 -0.03 10.60
CA PHE A 371 -18.90 0.66 11.50
C PHE A 371 -18.21 1.78 12.27
N ASP A 372 -19.02 2.79 12.64
CA ASP A 372 -18.66 3.78 13.64
C ASP A 372 -19.42 3.44 14.93
N LEU A 373 -18.74 3.50 16.07
CA LEU A 373 -19.32 3.39 17.40
C LEU A 373 -18.97 4.65 18.20
N ILE A 374 -19.97 5.38 18.63
CA ILE A 374 -19.81 6.60 19.44
C ILE A 374 -20.58 6.40 20.73
N THR A 375 -19.94 6.63 21.86
CA THR A 375 -20.55 6.50 23.18
C THR A 375 -20.60 7.83 23.93
N ASP A 376 -21.60 8.00 24.80
CA ASP A 376 -21.69 9.17 25.67
C ASP A 376 -20.55 9.21 26.71
N SER A 377 -19.92 8.08 26.98
CA SER A 377 -18.73 7.97 27.83
C SER A 377 -17.45 8.52 27.18
N GLY A 378 -17.50 8.96 25.91
CA GLY A 378 -16.37 9.52 25.18
C GLY A 378 -15.52 8.49 24.44
N PHE A 379 -15.99 7.25 24.26
CA PHE A 379 -15.37 6.27 23.38
C PHE A 379 -15.91 6.42 21.95
N ASN A 380 -15.03 6.68 21.02
CA ASN A 380 -15.31 6.75 19.60
C ASN A 380 -14.40 5.73 18.88
N LEU A 381 -14.98 4.90 18.01
CA LEU A 381 -14.27 3.92 17.22
C LEU A 381 -14.80 3.94 15.79
N MET A 382 -13.90 3.98 14.83
CA MET A 382 -14.15 3.68 13.43
C MET A 382 -13.33 2.46 13.06
N THR A 383 -13.94 1.48 12.45
CA THR A 383 -13.23 0.34 11.86
C THR A 383 -13.79 0.04 10.49
N LYS A 384 -12.91 -0.35 9.57
CA LYS A 384 -13.28 -0.66 8.19
C LYS A 384 -12.37 -1.72 7.62
N TYR A 385 -12.95 -2.73 7.00
CA TYR A 385 -12.28 -3.64 6.10
C TYR A 385 -12.65 -3.31 4.66
N THR A 386 -11.68 -3.32 3.75
CA THR A 386 -11.94 -3.15 2.32
C THR A 386 -11.19 -4.17 1.51
N ARG A 387 -11.79 -4.60 0.40
CA ARG A 387 -11.16 -5.41 -0.62
C ARG A 387 -11.26 -4.71 -1.96
N ASP A 388 -10.12 -4.52 -2.58
CA ASP A 388 -9.98 -4.12 -3.98
C ASP A 388 -9.66 -5.35 -4.81
N GLN A 389 -10.48 -5.68 -5.80
CA GLN A 389 -10.31 -6.82 -6.67
C GLN A 389 -10.26 -6.36 -8.12
N THR A 390 -9.21 -6.78 -8.85
CA THR A 390 -9.08 -6.46 -10.26
C THR A 390 -9.61 -7.59 -11.15
N THR A 391 -9.86 -7.29 -12.41
CA THR A 391 -10.31 -8.28 -13.40
C THR A 391 -9.24 -9.33 -13.72
N GLU A 392 -7.97 -9.02 -13.52
CA GLU A 392 -6.83 -9.93 -13.73
C GLU A 392 -6.46 -10.76 -12.48
N GLY A 393 -7.33 -10.79 -11.47
CA GLY A 393 -7.14 -11.63 -10.30
C GLY A 393 -6.25 -11.03 -9.19
N SER A 394 -5.71 -9.84 -9.39
CA SER A 394 -4.99 -9.14 -8.33
C SER A 394 -5.96 -8.59 -7.29
N TYR A 395 -5.54 -8.60 -6.03
CA TYR A 395 -6.36 -8.07 -4.94
C TYR A 395 -5.53 -7.28 -3.93
N ASN A 396 -6.24 -6.50 -3.12
CA ASN A 396 -5.67 -5.78 -1.99
C ASN A 396 -6.71 -5.69 -0.87
N ASP A 397 -6.39 -6.26 0.27
CA ASP A 397 -7.21 -6.25 1.48
C ASP A 397 -6.65 -5.20 2.45
N ASN A 398 -7.49 -4.25 2.88
CA ASN A 398 -7.07 -3.24 3.84
C ASN A 398 -7.90 -3.33 5.11
N PHE A 399 -7.24 -3.22 6.23
CA PHE A 399 -7.85 -3.03 7.52
C PHE A 399 -7.49 -1.65 8.08
N VAL A 400 -8.52 -0.91 8.45
CA VAL A 400 -8.43 0.47 8.93
C VAL A 400 -9.02 0.55 10.31
N ILE A 401 -8.33 1.20 11.22
CA ILE A 401 -8.82 1.51 12.54
C ILE A 401 -8.47 2.93 12.95
N ALA A 402 -9.44 3.62 13.52
CA ALA A 402 -9.26 4.91 14.16
C ALA A 402 -10.16 4.98 15.40
N GLY A 403 -9.65 5.47 16.51
CA GLY A 403 -10.41 5.54 17.74
C GLY A 403 -9.99 6.69 18.63
N ASP A 404 -10.91 7.11 19.49
CA ASP A 404 -10.66 8.07 20.56
C ASP A 404 -11.36 7.58 21.81
N TYR A 405 -10.65 7.58 22.92
CA TYR A 405 -11.20 7.21 24.22
C TYR A 405 -10.72 8.17 25.31
N ARG A 406 -11.65 8.81 25.94
CA ARG A 406 -11.38 9.55 27.19
C ARG A 406 -11.43 8.58 28.35
N ALA A 407 -10.27 8.11 28.82
CA ALA A 407 -10.16 7.23 29.96
C ALA A 407 -10.88 7.81 31.18
N SER A 408 -11.69 7.00 31.86
CA SER A 408 -12.07 7.30 33.24
C SER A 408 -10.83 7.09 34.13
N TYR A 409 -10.76 7.75 35.29
CA TYR A 409 -9.63 7.68 36.21
C TYR A 409 -9.23 6.24 36.62
N ASN A 410 -10.12 5.27 36.43
CA ASN A 410 -10.01 3.90 36.94
C ASN A 410 -9.88 2.83 35.86
N SER A 411 -10.04 3.14 34.58
CA SER A 411 -9.95 2.11 33.52
C SER A 411 -9.32 2.66 32.25
N THR A 412 -8.46 1.87 31.65
CA THR A 412 -7.82 2.18 30.35
C THR A 412 -8.02 1.01 29.40
N TYR A 413 -8.34 1.35 28.15
CA TYR A 413 -8.31 0.40 27.04
C TYR A 413 -7.11 0.74 26.19
N ALA A 414 -6.39 -0.27 25.75
CA ALA A 414 -5.32 -0.12 24.78
C ALA A 414 -5.54 -1.10 23.65
N LEU A 415 -5.36 -0.66 22.43
CA LEU A 415 -5.34 -1.51 21.26
C LEU A 415 -3.95 -1.39 20.65
N SER A 416 -3.28 -2.52 20.50
CA SER A 416 -2.01 -2.60 19.78
C SER A 416 -2.27 -3.31 18.46
N VAL A 417 -1.92 -2.64 17.37
CA VAL A 417 -2.09 -3.17 16.01
C VAL A 417 -0.71 -3.46 15.46
N HIS A 418 -0.47 -4.73 15.13
CA HIS A 418 0.73 -5.24 14.47
C HIS A 418 0.38 -5.58 13.02
N GLU A 419 1.36 -5.81 12.17
CA GLU A 419 1.14 -6.17 10.77
C GLU A 419 0.39 -7.50 10.61
N THR A 420 0.63 -8.46 11.50
CA THR A 420 -0.01 -9.78 11.46
C THR A 420 -1.05 -10.00 12.56
N SER A 421 -1.00 -9.22 13.66
CA SER A 421 -1.81 -9.45 14.83
C SER A 421 -2.39 -8.17 15.44
N THR A 422 -3.43 -8.36 16.25
CA THR A 422 -4.04 -7.26 17.01
C THR A 422 -4.17 -7.68 18.48
N GLU A 423 -3.66 -6.85 19.38
CA GLU A 423 -3.79 -7.05 20.82
C GLU A 423 -4.76 -6.01 21.40
N ILE A 424 -5.79 -6.47 22.09
CA ILE A 424 -6.71 -5.62 22.85
C ILE A 424 -6.41 -5.81 24.32
N ALA A 425 -6.03 -4.75 25.01
CA ALA A 425 -5.79 -4.75 26.44
C ALA A 425 -6.78 -3.86 27.18
N TYR A 426 -7.40 -4.39 28.19
CA TYR A 426 -8.23 -3.66 29.15
C TYR A 426 -7.57 -3.71 30.51
N LYS A 427 -7.32 -2.54 31.10
CA LYS A 427 -6.80 -2.41 32.47
C LYS A 427 -7.78 -1.63 33.30
N SER A 428 -8.17 -2.18 34.43
CA SER A 428 -9.05 -1.52 35.39
C SER A 428 -8.45 -1.58 36.79
N LYS A 429 -8.54 -0.45 37.50
CA LYS A 429 -8.14 -0.34 38.88
C LYS A 429 -9.39 -0.09 39.73
N HIS A 430 -9.69 -1.01 40.65
CA HIS A 430 -10.80 -0.88 41.60
C HIS A 430 -10.27 -1.06 43.04
N ASN A 431 -10.17 0.04 43.78
CA ASN A 431 -9.47 0.09 45.09
C ASN A 431 -8.02 -0.42 44.96
N ASN A 432 -7.69 -1.52 45.62
CA ASN A 432 -6.37 -2.15 45.59
C ASN A 432 -6.28 -3.29 44.58
N LEU A 433 -7.31 -3.53 43.79
CA LEU A 433 -7.36 -4.61 42.83
C LEU A 433 -7.14 -4.05 41.42
N ASN A 434 -6.19 -4.62 40.67
CA ASN A 434 -6.00 -4.35 39.27
C ASN A 434 -6.42 -5.58 38.45
N VAL A 435 -7.15 -5.32 37.39
CA VAL A 435 -7.60 -6.34 36.43
C VAL A 435 -7.05 -5.97 35.06
N ASP A 436 -6.18 -6.81 34.51
CA ASP A 436 -5.67 -6.70 33.16
C ASP A 436 -6.24 -7.84 32.31
N VAL A 437 -6.95 -7.51 31.25
CA VAL A 437 -7.43 -8.47 30.24
C VAL A 437 -6.73 -8.16 28.94
N THR A 438 -6.03 -9.13 28.38
CA THR A 438 -5.37 -8.98 27.07
C THR A 438 -5.89 -10.08 26.14
N SER A 439 -6.34 -9.72 24.96
CA SER A 439 -6.63 -10.67 23.88
C SER A 439 -5.65 -10.48 22.74
N ASN A 440 -5.08 -11.56 22.24
CA ASN A 440 -4.29 -11.57 21.01
C ASN A 440 -5.11 -12.22 19.89
N LEU A 441 -5.19 -11.54 18.75
CA LEU A 441 -5.92 -12.00 17.57
C LEU A 441 -4.95 -11.89 16.39
N ASP A 442 -4.45 -13.04 15.95
CA ASP A 442 -3.56 -13.13 14.82
C ASP A 442 -4.38 -13.48 13.57
N PHE A 443 -4.59 -12.48 12.69
CA PHE A 443 -5.48 -12.63 11.54
C PHE A 443 -4.75 -13.04 10.26
N PHE A 444 -3.45 -12.78 10.17
CA PHE A 444 -2.69 -12.89 8.92
C PHE A 444 -1.48 -13.81 9.04
N ALA A 445 -1.33 -14.53 10.15
CA ALA A 445 -0.31 -15.56 10.27
C ALA A 445 -0.70 -16.81 9.50
N ASP A 446 0.28 -17.57 9.04
CA ASP A 446 0.06 -18.88 8.39
C ASP A 446 -0.70 -19.86 9.29
N ASP A 447 -0.48 -19.76 10.62
CA ASP A 447 -1.22 -20.47 11.67
C ASP A 447 -1.85 -19.44 12.63
N PRO A 448 -3.12 -19.02 12.44
CA PRO A 448 -3.77 -18.01 13.27
C PRO A 448 -3.91 -18.44 14.73
N GLU A 449 -3.34 -17.68 15.65
CA GLU A 449 -3.46 -17.89 17.09
C GLU A 449 -4.43 -16.89 17.72
N TYR A 450 -5.33 -17.38 18.55
CA TYR A 450 -6.28 -16.58 19.30
C TYR A 450 -6.15 -16.87 20.80
N GLY A 451 -5.94 -15.83 21.60
CA GLY A 451 -5.78 -15.99 23.04
C GLY A 451 -6.44 -14.87 23.83
N ILE A 452 -6.98 -15.23 25.00
CA ILE A 452 -7.44 -14.26 25.99
C ILE A 452 -6.69 -14.56 27.29
N TYR A 453 -5.98 -13.55 27.80
CA TYR A 453 -5.23 -13.63 29.05
C TYR A 453 -5.86 -12.72 30.09
N LEU A 454 -6.14 -13.24 31.25
CA LEU A 454 -6.65 -12.51 32.43
C LEU A 454 -5.60 -12.50 33.52
N LYS A 455 -5.20 -11.32 33.97
CA LYS A 455 -4.32 -11.12 35.11
C LYS A 455 -5.03 -10.27 36.16
N VAL A 456 -5.16 -10.80 37.36
CA VAL A 456 -5.73 -10.10 38.52
C VAL A 456 -4.67 -10.05 39.60
N TYR A 457 -4.36 -8.83 40.10
CA TYR A 457 -3.35 -8.65 41.14
C TYR A 457 -3.68 -7.46 42.03
N SER A 458 -3.24 -7.54 43.27
CA SER A 458 -3.38 -6.46 44.24
C SER A 458 -2.04 -5.75 44.44
N LEU A 459 -2.08 -4.42 44.47
CA LEU A 459 -0.93 -3.66 44.95
C LEU A 459 -0.97 -3.64 46.46
N LYS A 460 0.09 -4.18 47.08
CA LYS A 460 0.28 -4.11 48.54
C LYS A 460 0.60 -2.68 48.97
#